data_eea06eeab53c165353ed0581e54d7428
#
_entry.id   eea06eeab53c165353ed0581e54d7428
#
_cell.length_a   1.000
_cell.length_b   1.000
_cell.length_c   1.000
_cell.angle_alpha   90.00
_cell.angle_beta   90.00
_cell.angle_gamma   90.00
#
_symmetry.space_group_name_H-M   'P 1'
#
loop_
_entity.id
_entity.type
_entity.pdbx_description
1 polymer ?
#
loop_
_entity_poly.entity_id
_entity_poly.type
_entity_poly.pdbx_seq_one_letter_code
_entity_poly.pdbx_strand_id
1 'polypeptide(L)'
;MGPGTLARKIWIGLAITIAFLTATIFLVSLPASRFTDPAGREYAAAVARFIVGLIAIFAIRKLNWDSDALRSPSPRAWLIVVPVAVYSLIVYPFLFTGTLALNLSQPNLAGGVALNGFAAGALEELVFRGLILSLLLSANSDVQRLSSPWRAILISSVLFSLPHALNVFAGHAEARVVAQVIWAFLLGIVFACLRIAGRSIWPVAVLHGAMNAFVHVNRIGIEIQPSLLRAAALAFAPIPLCIYGAILLRKQQRVAVG
;
A
#
# COMPACT_ATOMS: atom_id res chain seq x y z
N MET A 1 -1.18 -26.10 13.05
CA MET A 1 0.03 -25.29 13.35
C MET A 1 0.15 -25.08 14.84
N GLY A 2 1.30 -25.41 15.43
CA GLY A 2 1.60 -24.99 16.77
C GLY A 2 1.69 -23.46 16.84
N PRO A 3 1.32 -22.85 17.96
CA PRO A 3 1.34 -21.38 18.13
C PRO A 3 2.71 -20.74 17.80
N GLY A 4 3.80 -21.51 17.88
CA GLY A 4 5.15 -21.01 17.58
C GLY A 4 5.44 -20.68 16.12
N THR A 5 4.76 -21.33 15.15
CA THR A 5 5.02 -21.07 13.72
C THR A 5 4.39 -19.75 13.23
N LEU A 6 3.19 -19.42 13.67
CA LEU A 6 2.55 -18.13 13.34
C LEU A 6 3.28 -16.96 14.02
N ALA A 7 3.62 -17.09 15.31
CA ALA A 7 4.37 -16.09 16.03
C ALA A 7 5.70 -15.78 15.33
N ARG A 8 6.47 -16.82 14.94
CA ARG A 8 7.73 -16.65 14.19
C ARG A 8 7.51 -15.86 12.90
N LYS A 9 6.43 -16.12 12.12
CA LYS A 9 6.15 -15.40 10.88
C LYS A 9 5.75 -13.95 11.12
N ILE A 10 5.05 -13.67 12.20
CA ILE A 10 4.74 -12.28 12.61
C ILE A 10 6.05 -11.54 12.93
N TRP A 11 6.98 -12.14 13.67
CA TRP A 11 8.28 -11.54 13.98
C TRP A 11 9.11 -11.29 12.71
N ILE A 12 9.12 -12.22 11.77
CA ILE A 12 9.76 -12.03 10.45
C ILE A 12 9.09 -10.87 9.71
N GLY A 13 7.76 -10.80 9.68
CA GLY A 13 7.02 -9.69 9.06
C GLY A 13 7.36 -8.34 9.68
N LEU A 14 7.46 -8.28 11.01
CA LEU A 14 7.89 -7.08 11.72
C LEU A 14 9.34 -6.69 11.37
N ALA A 15 10.25 -7.66 11.32
CA ALA A 15 11.63 -7.42 10.91
C ALA A 15 11.71 -6.88 9.45
N ILE A 16 10.91 -7.42 8.53
CA ILE A 16 10.81 -6.90 7.16
C ILE A 16 10.29 -5.45 7.18
N THR A 17 9.27 -5.15 7.98
CA THR A 17 8.73 -3.80 8.12
C THR A 17 9.78 -2.82 8.63
N ILE A 18 10.54 -3.20 9.66
CA ILE A 18 11.64 -2.38 10.21
C ILE A 18 12.73 -2.18 9.16
N ALA A 19 13.14 -3.23 8.46
CA ALA A 19 14.14 -3.15 7.38
C ALA A 19 13.66 -2.22 6.25
N PHE A 20 12.38 -2.28 5.87
CA PHE A 20 11.77 -1.38 4.90
C PHE A 20 11.81 0.08 5.36
N LEU A 21 11.43 0.37 6.62
CA LEU A 21 11.50 1.71 7.18
C LEU A 21 12.93 2.24 7.21
N THR A 22 13.87 1.41 7.65
CA THR A 22 15.29 1.74 7.66
C THR A 22 15.80 2.05 6.25
N ALA A 23 15.49 1.20 5.28
CA ALA A 23 15.83 1.44 3.88
C ALA A 23 15.21 2.75 3.34
N THR A 24 13.96 3.05 3.69
CA THR A 24 13.29 4.30 3.29
C THR A 24 14.01 5.52 3.86
N ILE A 25 14.45 5.48 5.12
CA ILE A 25 15.19 6.59 5.73
C ILE A 25 16.57 6.74 5.10
N PHE A 26 17.38 5.67 5.08
CA PHE A 26 18.80 5.75 4.71
C PHE A 26 19.04 5.75 3.20
N LEU A 27 18.24 5.04 2.42
CA LEU A 27 18.44 4.92 0.97
C LEU A 27 17.59 5.89 0.15
N VAL A 28 16.50 6.42 0.71
CA VAL A 28 15.59 7.32 0.02
C VAL A 28 15.65 8.73 0.60
N SER A 29 15.27 8.91 1.87
CA SER A 29 15.06 10.23 2.44
C SER A 29 16.37 11.00 2.64
N LEU A 30 17.42 10.37 3.19
CA LEU A 30 18.71 11.05 3.42
C LEU A 30 19.41 11.44 2.10
N PRO A 31 19.55 10.56 1.08
CA PRO A 31 20.11 10.99 -0.19
C PRO A 31 19.29 12.06 -0.88
N ALA A 32 17.95 11.94 -0.89
CA ALA A 32 17.07 12.94 -1.51
C ALA A 32 17.18 14.31 -0.84
N SER A 33 17.37 14.37 0.48
CA SER A 33 17.52 15.64 1.23
C SER A 33 18.73 16.47 0.83
N ARG A 34 19.70 15.90 0.12
CA ARG A 34 20.89 16.61 -0.40
C ARG A 34 20.59 17.50 -1.61
N PHE A 35 19.46 17.27 -2.27
CA PHE A 35 19.02 18.13 -3.36
C PHE A 35 18.33 19.37 -2.82
N THR A 36 18.77 20.54 -3.23
CA THR A 36 18.16 21.84 -2.85
C THR A 36 16.92 22.14 -3.67
N ASP A 37 16.93 21.71 -4.95
CA ASP A 37 15.77 21.82 -5.83
C ASP A 37 14.67 20.83 -5.43
N PRO A 38 13.42 21.30 -5.19
CA PRO A 38 12.30 20.44 -4.80
C PRO A 38 12.01 19.32 -5.81
N ALA A 39 12.05 19.60 -7.12
CA ALA A 39 11.80 18.61 -8.15
C ALA A 39 12.92 17.55 -8.18
N GLY A 40 14.17 17.96 -8.11
CA GLY A 40 15.32 17.07 -8.03
C GLY A 40 15.25 16.13 -6.82
N ARG A 41 14.78 16.63 -5.67
CA ARG A 41 14.54 15.83 -4.47
C ARG A 41 13.52 14.72 -4.72
N GLU A 42 12.40 15.04 -5.35
CA GLU A 42 11.34 14.09 -5.67
C GLU A 42 11.82 13.01 -6.66
N TYR A 43 12.52 13.40 -7.72
CA TYR A 43 13.10 12.45 -8.68
C TYR A 43 14.13 11.52 -8.03
N ALA A 44 15.02 12.05 -7.19
CA ALA A 44 16.02 11.26 -6.48
C ALA A 44 15.34 10.23 -5.56
N ALA A 45 14.30 10.63 -4.83
CA ALA A 45 13.51 9.74 -4.00
C ALA A 45 12.80 8.65 -4.81
N ALA A 46 12.25 8.99 -5.99
CA ALA A 46 11.61 8.04 -6.89
C ALA A 46 12.60 6.97 -7.39
N VAL A 47 13.76 7.40 -7.88
CA VAL A 47 14.82 6.48 -8.36
C VAL A 47 15.25 5.53 -7.25
N ALA A 48 15.50 6.05 -6.04
CA ALA A 48 15.88 5.23 -4.91
C ALA A 48 14.80 4.19 -4.54
N ARG A 49 13.51 4.58 -4.58
CA ARG A 49 12.40 3.64 -4.35
C ARG A 49 12.29 2.56 -5.42
N PHE A 50 12.54 2.89 -6.68
CA PHE A 50 12.59 1.88 -7.74
C PHE A 50 13.73 0.88 -7.53
N ILE A 51 14.92 1.33 -7.10
CA ILE A 51 16.04 0.43 -6.77
C ILE A 51 15.65 -0.50 -5.61
N VAL A 52 15.10 0.03 -4.53
CA VAL A 52 14.61 -0.79 -3.41
C VAL A 52 13.49 -1.74 -3.86
N GLY A 53 12.63 -1.31 -4.79
CA GLY A 53 11.60 -2.13 -5.40
C GLY A 53 12.17 -3.32 -6.19
N LEU A 54 13.23 -3.13 -6.94
CA LEU A 54 13.94 -4.21 -7.63
C LEU A 54 14.53 -5.23 -6.65
N ILE A 55 15.08 -4.76 -5.53
CA ILE A 55 15.56 -5.63 -4.44
C ILE A 55 14.40 -6.43 -3.85
N ALA A 56 13.25 -5.79 -3.62
CA ALA A 56 12.07 -6.48 -3.12
C ALA A 56 11.56 -7.55 -4.11
N ILE A 57 11.52 -7.26 -5.42
CA ILE A 57 11.16 -8.24 -6.45
C ILE A 57 12.14 -9.43 -6.45
N PHE A 58 13.45 -9.16 -6.35
CA PHE A 58 14.45 -10.22 -6.25
C PHE A 58 14.22 -11.09 -5.00
N ALA A 59 13.95 -10.47 -3.84
CA ALA A 59 13.65 -11.18 -2.60
C ALA A 59 12.37 -12.03 -2.73
N ILE A 60 11.28 -11.51 -3.32
CA ILE A 60 10.05 -12.26 -3.56
C ILE A 60 10.32 -13.51 -4.41
N ARG A 61 11.10 -13.35 -5.49
CA ARG A 61 11.48 -14.47 -6.38
C ARG A 61 12.31 -15.53 -5.67
N LYS A 62 13.30 -15.09 -4.89
CA LYS A 62 14.21 -16.00 -4.17
C LYS A 62 13.51 -16.76 -3.05
N LEU A 63 12.67 -16.08 -2.28
CA LEU A 63 11.97 -16.67 -1.14
C LEU A 63 10.79 -17.54 -1.58
N ASN A 64 10.16 -17.19 -2.69
CA ASN A 64 9.06 -17.93 -3.34
C ASN A 64 8.00 -18.48 -2.35
N TRP A 65 7.64 -17.67 -1.36
CA TRP A 65 6.65 -18.04 -0.34
C TRP A 65 5.24 -18.20 -0.91
N ASP A 66 4.97 -17.55 -2.05
CA ASP A 66 3.72 -17.62 -2.79
C ASP A 66 4.00 -17.38 -4.28
N SER A 67 3.82 -18.40 -5.09
CA SER A 67 4.06 -18.39 -6.54
C SER A 67 3.16 -17.40 -7.30
N ASP A 68 2.02 -17.01 -6.72
CA ASP A 68 1.10 -16.06 -7.33
C ASP A 68 1.55 -14.60 -7.15
N ALA A 69 2.50 -14.31 -6.24
CA ALA A 69 2.87 -12.93 -5.92
C ALA A 69 3.29 -12.13 -7.16
N LEU A 70 4.24 -12.63 -7.93
CA LEU A 70 4.76 -11.98 -9.14
C LEU A 70 4.20 -12.54 -10.45
N ARG A 71 3.11 -13.30 -10.37
CA ARG A 71 2.46 -13.86 -11.56
C ARG A 71 1.98 -12.75 -12.49
N SER A 72 2.10 -12.99 -13.81
CA SER A 72 1.52 -12.09 -14.81
C SER A 72 0.02 -11.95 -14.59
N PRO A 73 -0.51 -10.71 -14.52
CA PRO A 73 -1.92 -10.48 -14.22
C PRO A 73 -2.80 -10.91 -15.39
N SER A 74 -3.90 -11.58 -15.05
CA SER A 74 -4.98 -11.85 -16.02
C SER A 74 -5.80 -10.59 -16.30
N PRO A 75 -6.58 -10.52 -17.40
CA PRO A 75 -7.52 -9.43 -17.64
C PRO A 75 -8.50 -9.23 -16.46
N ARG A 76 -8.94 -10.32 -15.83
CA ARG A 76 -9.79 -10.27 -14.63
C ARG A 76 -9.10 -9.55 -13.47
N ALA A 77 -7.79 -9.77 -13.28
CA ALA A 77 -7.05 -9.12 -12.21
C ALA A 77 -6.99 -7.60 -12.38
N TRP A 78 -6.98 -7.10 -13.61
CA TRP A 78 -7.11 -5.67 -13.91
C TRP A 78 -8.53 -5.16 -13.72
N LEU A 79 -9.55 -5.93 -14.14
CA LEU A 79 -10.95 -5.51 -14.02
C LEU A 79 -11.39 -5.36 -12.56
N ILE A 80 -10.96 -6.23 -11.65
CA ILE A 80 -11.36 -6.15 -10.23
C ILE A 80 -10.77 -4.94 -9.50
N VAL A 81 -9.72 -4.30 -10.00
CA VAL A 81 -9.17 -3.07 -9.38
C VAL A 81 -9.88 -1.81 -9.86
N VAL A 82 -10.58 -1.84 -10.99
CA VAL A 82 -11.25 -0.67 -11.58
C VAL A 82 -12.23 0.02 -10.63
N PRO A 83 -13.16 -0.68 -9.94
CA PRO A 83 -14.06 -0.02 -9.00
C PRO A 83 -13.33 0.70 -7.87
N VAL A 84 -12.23 0.09 -7.38
CA VAL A 84 -11.40 0.70 -6.33
C VAL A 84 -10.66 1.91 -6.88
N ALA A 85 -10.13 1.84 -8.11
CA ALA A 85 -9.47 2.97 -8.77
C ALA A 85 -10.42 4.16 -8.92
N VAL A 86 -11.61 3.94 -9.49
CA VAL A 86 -12.61 5.00 -9.70
C VAL A 86 -13.02 5.64 -8.38
N TYR A 87 -13.37 4.82 -7.39
CA TYR A 87 -13.72 5.33 -6.06
C TYR A 87 -12.58 6.15 -5.44
N SER A 88 -11.37 5.61 -5.45
CA SER A 88 -10.23 6.21 -4.78
C SER A 88 -9.77 7.50 -5.45
N LEU A 89 -9.74 7.55 -6.79
CA LEU A 89 -9.33 8.74 -7.54
C LEU A 89 -10.36 9.89 -7.46
N ILE A 90 -11.60 9.59 -7.07
CA ILE A 90 -12.63 10.62 -6.85
C ILE A 90 -12.64 11.03 -5.38
N VAL A 91 -12.78 10.06 -4.46
CA VAL A 91 -13.09 10.33 -3.05
C VAL A 91 -11.87 10.85 -2.31
N TYR A 92 -10.68 10.26 -2.50
CA TYR A 92 -9.53 10.63 -1.68
C TYR A 92 -8.97 12.03 -1.97
N PRO A 93 -8.76 12.47 -3.23
CA PRO A 93 -8.33 13.84 -3.47
C PRO A 93 -9.31 14.84 -2.87
N PHE A 94 -10.62 14.61 -3.04
CA PHE A 94 -11.65 15.46 -2.46
C PHE A 94 -11.56 15.52 -0.93
N LEU A 95 -11.35 14.40 -0.25
CA LEU A 95 -11.19 14.35 1.21
C LEU A 95 -9.87 14.99 1.66
N PHE A 96 -8.78 14.84 0.90
CA PHE A 96 -7.49 15.42 1.25
C PHE A 96 -7.42 16.91 0.99
N THR A 97 -7.94 17.42 -0.14
CA THR A 97 -7.73 18.80 -0.59
C THR A 97 -9.02 19.59 -0.81
N GLY A 98 -10.18 18.90 -0.89
CA GLY A 98 -11.45 19.51 -1.24
C GLY A 98 -11.65 19.73 -2.74
N THR A 99 -10.69 19.30 -3.59
CA THR A 99 -10.73 19.47 -5.03
C THR A 99 -10.19 18.24 -5.76
N LEU A 100 -10.61 18.04 -7.00
CA LEU A 100 -10.04 17.06 -7.93
C LEU A 100 -9.02 17.69 -8.90
N ALA A 101 -8.76 18.99 -8.78
CA ALA A 101 -7.84 19.70 -9.68
C ALA A 101 -6.39 19.26 -9.43
N LEU A 102 -5.67 19.00 -10.52
CA LEU A 102 -4.22 18.79 -10.48
C LEU A 102 -3.50 20.14 -10.60
N ASN A 103 -2.57 20.40 -9.72
CA ASN A 103 -1.72 21.59 -9.84
C ASN A 103 -0.53 21.28 -10.74
N LEU A 104 -0.62 21.74 -11.98
CA LEU A 104 0.43 21.59 -13.00
C LEU A 104 1.18 22.89 -13.27
N SER A 105 1.04 23.92 -12.42
CA SER A 105 1.74 25.19 -12.57
C SER A 105 3.27 25.07 -12.51
N GLN A 106 3.77 23.99 -11.88
CA GLN A 106 5.18 23.64 -11.79
C GLN A 106 5.37 22.22 -12.37
N PRO A 107 5.44 22.06 -13.70
CA PRO A 107 5.38 20.75 -14.35
C PRO A 107 6.51 19.81 -13.94
N ASN A 108 7.72 20.31 -13.73
CA ASN A 108 8.86 19.50 -13.25
C ASN A 108 8.62 18.97 -11.84
N LEU A 109 8.13 19.81 -10.93
CA LEU A 109 7.79 19.40 -9.57
C LEU A 109 6.62 18.40 -9.59
N ALA A 110 5.57 18.67 -10.35
CA ALA A 110 4.44 17.77 -10.49
C ALA A 110 4.84 16.38 -11.04
N GLY A 111 5.73 16.37 -12.02
CA GLY A 111 6.31 15.12 -12.56
C GLY A 111 7.12 14.34 -11.52
N GLY A 112 7.98 15.02 -10.77
CA GLY A 112 8.77 14.42 -9.70
C GLY A 112 7.87 13.86 -8.58
N VAL A 113 6.90 14.64 -8.13
CA VAL A 113 5.92 14.26 -7.10
C VAL A 113 5.07 13.06 -7.56
N ALA A 114 4.60 13.05 -8.82
CA ALA A 114 3.85 11.94 -9.38
C ALA A 114 4.69 10.65 -9.41
N LEU A 115 5.92 10.74 -9.92
CA LEU A 115 6.81 9.58 -10.03
C LEU A 115 7.19 9.05 -8.64
N ASN A 116 7.48 9.94 -7.69
CA ASN A 116 7.81 9.57 -6.33
C ASN A 116 6.63 8.91 -5.60
N GLY A 117 5.43 9.50 -5.72
CA GLY A 117 4.20 8.92 -5.17
C GLY A 117 3.89 7.55 -5.74
N PHE A 118 4.02 7.40 -7.08
CA PHE A 118 3.85 6.11 -7.76
C PHE A 118 4.86 5.07 -7.24
N ALA A 119 6.13 5.42 -7.20
CA ALA A 119 7.19 4.52 -6.74
C ALA A 119 6.98 4.11 -5.26
N ALA A 120 6.52 5.04 -4.40
CA ALA A 120 6.20 4.75 -3.01
C ALA A 120 5.08 3.71 -2.88
N GLY A 121 3.93 3.95 -3.51
CA GLY A 121 2.80 3.01 -3.44
C GLY A 121 3.12 1.64 -4.03
N ALA A 122 3.82 1.60 -5.16
CA ALA A 122 4.24 0.33 -5.77
C ALA A 122 5.22 -0.44 -4.88
N LEU A 123 6.21 0.24 -4.29
CA LEU A 123 7.17 -0.36 -3.36
C LEU A 123 6.48 -0.92 -2.11
N GLU A 124 5.55 -0.18 -1.53
CA GLU A 124 4.78 -0.62 -0.37
C GLU A 124 4.02 -1.92 -0.68
N GLU A 125 3.41 -2.04 -1.86
CA GLU A 125 2.74 -3.28 -2.25
C GLU A 125 3.73 -4.45 -2.41
N LEU A 126 4.89 -4.23 -3.00
CA LEU A 126 5.93 -5.25 -3.09
C LEU A 126 6.35 -5.77 -1.71
N VAL A 127 6.49 -4.89 -0.73
CA VAL A 127 6.87 -5.27 0.63
C VAL A 127 5.70 -5.95 1.38
N PHE A 128 4.55 -5.28 1.45
CA PHE A 128 3.47 -5.74 2.33
C PHE A 128 2.62 -6.86 1.71
N ARG A 129 2.39 -6.86 0.40
CA ARG A 129 1.61 -7.91 -0.29
C ARG A 129 2.49 -8.91 -1.00
N GLY A 130 3.67 -8.50 -1.47
CA GLY A 130 4.65 -9.39 -2.10
C GLY A 130 5.43 -10.24 -1.09
N LEU A 131 5.96 -9.66 -0.02
CA LEU A 131 6.75 -10.39 0.99
C LEU A 131 5.89 -10.80 2.19
N ILE A 132 5.34 -9.83 2.93
CA ILE A 132 4.72 -10.11 4.25
C ILE A 132 3.45 -10.94 4.11
N LEU A 133 2.51 -10.54 3.23
CA LEU A 133 1.29 -11.31 3.02
C LEU A 133 1.59 -12.71 2.49
N SER A 134 2.52 -12.85 1.54
CA SER A 134 2.95 -14.15 1.00
C SER A 134 3.55 -15.07 2.08
N LEU A 135 4.39 -14.51 2.96
CA LEU A 135 4.92 -15.23 4.13
C LEU A 135 3.79 -15.73 5.04
N LEU A 136 2.80 -14.89 5.32
CA LEU A 136 1.69 -15.23 6.20
C LEU A 136 0.75 -16.25 5.56
N LEU A 137 0.50 -16.15 4.24
CA LEU A 137 -0.29 -17.11 3.48
C LEU A 137 0.38 -18.50 3.40
N SER A 138 1.71 -18.55 3.22
CA SER A 138 2.46 -19.81 3.19
C SER A 138 2.34 -20.60 4.52
N ALA A 139 1.91 -19.94 5.60
CA ALA A 139 1.64 -20.59 6.88
C ALA A 139 0.41 -21.51 6.86
N ASN A 140 -0.50 -21.27 5.94
CA ASN A 140 -1.79 -21.99 5.90
C ASN A 140 -1.76 -23.26 5.03
N SER A 141 -0.65 -23.52 4.32
CA SER A 141 -0.51 -24.70 3.45
C SER A 141 -0.35 -26.01 4.21
N ASP A 142 0.12 -25.99 5.47
CA ASP A 142 0.44 -27.19 6.25
C ASP A 142 -0.73 -27.75 7.08
N VAL A 143 -1.86 -27.03 7.16
CA VAL A 143 -3.04 -27.49 7.90
C VAL A 143 -4.29 -27.23 7.07
N GLN A 144 -4.73 -28.30 6.40
CA GLN A 144 -6.08 -28.47 5.80
C GLN A 144 -6.81 -27.19 5.38
N ARG A 145 -6.83 -26.94 4.08
CA ARG A 145 -7.87 -26.35 3.17
C ARG A 145 -8.93 -25.35 3.70
N LEU A 146 -8.99 -25.01 4.99
CA LEU A 146 -10.12 -24.25 5.56
C LEU A 146 -9.72 -23.10 6.50
N SER A 147 -8.45 -22.81 6.75
CA SER A 147 -8.14 -21.61 7.51
C SER A 147 -8.29 -20.40 6.59
N SER A 148 -9.31 -19.61 6.87
CA SER A 148 -9.61 -18.35 6.20
C SER A 148 -8.36 -17.48 6.04
N PRO A 149 -8.06 -16.91 4.86
CA PRO A 149 -6.91 -16.03 4.65
C PRO A 149 -6.98 -14.73 5.48
N TRP A 150 -8.10 -14.52 6.20
CA TRP A 150 -8.35 -13.31 6.98
C TRP A 150 -7.29 -13.01 8.02
N ARG A 151 -6.71 -14.03 8.66
CA ARG A 151 -5.62 -13.78 9.63
C ARG A 151 -4.41 -13.15 8.95
N ALA A 152 -4.02 -13.68 7.79
CA ALA A 152 -2.90 -13.13 7.02
C ALA A 152 -3.20 -11.71 6.53
N ILE A 153 -4.43 -11.48 6.03
CA ILE A 153 -4.92 -10.17 5.59
C ILE A 153 -4.84 -9.15 6.73
N LEU A 154 -5.43 -9.47 7.88
CA LEU A 154 -5.48 -8.54 9.03
C LEU A 154 -4.07 -8.23 9.55
N ILE A 155 -3.22 -9.23 9.74
CA ILE A 155 -1.86 -9.04 10.25
C ILE A 155 -1.04 -8.19 9.27
N SER A 156 -1.07 -8.50 7.97
CA SER A 156 -0.33 -7.71 6.97
C SER A 156 -0.84 -6.28 6.87
N SER A 157 -2.16 -6.05 7.08
CA SER A 157 -2.75 -4.71 7.07
C SER A 157 -2.39 -3.90 8.31
N VAL A 158 -2.28 -4.53 9.49
CA VAL A 158 -1.74 -3.89 10.69
C VAL A 158 -0.29 -3.48 10.46
N LEU A 159 0.56 -4.41 9.98
CA LEU A 159 1.97 -4.10 9.71
C LEU A 159 2.14 -2.99 8.66
N PHE A 160 1.23 -2.91 7.68
CA PHE A 160 1.21 -1.83 6.69
C PHE A 160 0.81 -0.48 7.28
N SER A 161 -0.13 -0.47 8.22
CA SER A 161 -0.65 0.78 8.79
C SER A 161 0.27 1.40 9.84
N LEU A 162 0.99 0.58 10.62
CA LEU A 162 1.84 1.04 11.73
C LEU A 162 2.91 2.08 11.32
N PRO A 163 3.63 1.95 10.18
CA PRO A 163 4.59 2.96 9.73
C PRO A 163 4.01 4.37 9.61
N HIS A 164 2.71 4.50 9.31
CA HIS A 164 2.07 5.81 9.17
C HIS A 164 1.95 6.56 10.51
N ALA A 165 2.03 5.85 11.65
CA ALA A 165 2.08 6.49 12.96
C ALA A 165 3.34 7.37 13.14
N LEU A 166 4.44 7.04 12.42
CA LEU A 166 5.67 7.83 12.47
C LEU A 166 5.50 9.25 11.89
N ASN A 167 4.41 9.52 11.16
CA ASN A 167 4.11 10.85 10.63
C ASN A 167 3.88 11.90 11.73
N VAL A 168 3.61 11.48 12.99
CA VAL A 168 3.58 12.39 14.13
C VAL A 168 4.94 13.07 14.34
N PHE A 169 6.04 12.35 14.13
CA PHE A 169 7.40 12.91 14.23
C PHE A 169 7.78 13.81 13.04
N ALA A 170 7.03 13.73 11.93
CA ALA A 170 7.13 14.65 10.81
C ALA A 170 6.28 15.93 10.98
N GLY A 171 5.69 16.15 12.17
CA GLY A 171 4.94 17.35 12.52
C GLY A 171 3.48 17.35 12.04
N HIS A 172 2.94 16.19 11.63
CA HIS A 172 1.52 16.12 11.29
C HIS A 172 0.63 16.11 12.55
N ALA A 173 -0.52 16.79 12.49
CA ALA A 173 -1.49 16.81 13.58
C ALA A 173 -1.93 15.38 13.96
N GLU A 174 -2.00 15.07 15.26
CA GLU A 174 -2.30 13.75 15.80
C GLU A 174 -3.61 13.15 15.22
N ALA A 175 -4.68 13.94 15.20
CA ALA A 175 -5.96 13.49 14.65
C ALA A 175 -5.85 13.03 13.18
N ARG A 176 -5.00 13.69 12.39
CA ARG A 176 -4.71 13.33 11.00
C ARG A 176 -3.88 12.04 10.93
N VAL A 177 -2.91 11.87 11.82
CA VAL A 177 -2.09 10.64 11.88
C VAL A 177 -2.95 9.44 12.27
N VAL A 178 -3.80 9.57 13.28
CA VAL A 178 -4.75 8.52 13.68
C VAL A 178 -5.67 8.16 12.51
N ALA A 179 -6.26 9.17 11.85
CA ALA A 179 -7.11 8.94 10.68
C ALA A 179 -6.35 8.20 9.55
N GLN A 180 -5.10 8.57 9.30
CA GLN A 180 -4.26 7.94 8.29
C GLN A 180 -3.94 6.48 8.64
N VAL A 181 -3.65 6.17 9.90
CA VAL A 181 -3.42 4.79 10.35
C VAL A 181 -4.66 3.91 10.16
N ILE A 182 -5.84 4.42 10.53
CA ILE A 182 -7.11 3.69 10.31
C ILE A 182 -7.37 3.51 8.81
N TRP A 183 -7.24 4.56 8.02
CA TRP A 183 -7.40 4.55 6.59
C TRP A 183 -6.44 3.56 5.91
N ALA A 184 -5.15 3.57 6.28
CA ALA A 184 -4.15 2.65 5.76
C ALA A 184 -4.45 1.20 6.14
N PHE A 185 -4.91 0.94 7.37
CA PHE A 185 -5.34 -0.39 7.78
C PHE A 185 -6.49 -0.93 6.91
N LEU A 186 -7.53 -0.13 6.72
CA LEU A 186 -8.69 -0.51 5.91
C LEU A 186 -8.31 -0.71 4.43
N LEU A 187 -7.53 0.20 3.83
CA LEU A 187 -6.98 0.01 2.49
C LEU A 187 -6.07 -1.23 2.41
N GLY A 188 -5.34 -1.48 3.48
CA GLY A 188 -4.54 -2.68 3.62
C GLY A 188 -5.34 -3.96 3.40
N ILE A 189 -6.54 -4.03 4.00
CA ILE A 189 -7.48 -5.14 3.79
C ILE A 189 -7.93 -5.21 2.33
N VAL A 190 -8.32 -4.07 1.73
CA VAL A 190 -8.76 -4.01 0.33
C VAL A 190 -7.68 -4.55 -0.60
N PHE A 191 -6.47 -4.03 -0.50
CA PHE A 191 -5.35 -4.42 -1.38
C PHE A 191 -4.95 -5.89 -1.20
N ALA A 192 -4.98 -6.40 0.03
CA ALA A 192 -4.76 -7.82 0.28
C ALA A 192 -5.83 -8.71 -0.36
N CYS A 193 -7.12 -8.33 -0.26
CA CYS A 193 -8.21 -9.04 -0.92
C CYS A 193 -8.08 -9.03 -2.44
N LEU A 194 -7.78 -7.85 -3.04
CA LEU A 194 -7.57 -7.70 -4.49
C LEU A 194 -6.39 -8.55 -4.98
N ARG A 195 -5.27 -8.55 -4.24
CA ARG A 195 -4.08 -9.33 -4.56
C ARG A 195 -4.39 -10.83 -4.55
N ILE A 196 -5.10 -11.32 -3.52
CA ILE A 196 -5.48 -12.73 -3.43
C ILE A 196 -6.48 -13.09 -4.55
N ALA A 197 -7.52 -12.27 -4.75
CA ALA A 197 -8.54 -12.52 -5.77
C ALA A 197 -7.99 -12.42 -7.21
N GLY A 198 -7.05 -11.52 -7.45
CA GLY A 198 -6.39 -11.33 -8.74
C GLY A 198 -5.21 -12.28 -8.99
N ARG A 199 -4.71 -12.97 -7.96
CA ARG A 199 -3.53 -13.85 -8.02
C ARG A 199 -2.30 -13.16 -8.63
N SER A 200 -2.16 -11.86 -8.37
CA SER A 200 -1.06 -11.04 -8.87
C SER A 200 -0.96 -9.75 -8.07
N ILE A 201 0.26 -9.29 -7.81
CA ILE A 201 0.51 -8.03 -7.12
C ILE A 201 0.41 -6.82 -8.06
N TRP A 202 0.66 -7.00 -9.35
CA TRP A 202 0.88 -5.90 -10.30
C TRP A 202 -0.30 -4.94 -10.42
N PRO A 203 -1.57 -5.40 -10.56
CA PRO A 203 -2.70 -4.47 -10.62
C PRO A 203 -2.85 -3.63 -9.36
N VAL A 204 -2.55 -4.21 -8.20
CA VAL A 204 -2.64 -3.50 -6.90
C VAL A 204 -1.49 -2.51 -6.74
N ALA A 205 -0.27 -2.88 -7.12
CA ALA A 205 0.89 -1.99 -7.10
C ALA A 205 0.70 -0.78 -8.03
N VAL A 206 0.17 -1.00 -9.24
CA VAL A 206 -0.16 0.09 -10.17
C VAL A 206 -1.29 0.96 -9.62
N LEU A 207 -2.35 0.35 -9.06
CA LEU A 207 -3.45 1.09 -8.45
C LEU A 207 -2.97 1.99 -7.31
N HIS A 208 -2.23 1.42 -6.35
CA HIS A 208 -1.73 2.17 -5.19
C HIS A 208 -0.75 3.27 -5.61
N GLY A 209 0.18 2.95 -6.53
CA GLY A 209 1.08 3.94 -7.10
C GLY A 209 0.34 5.10 -7.77
N ALA A 210 -0.68 4.81 -8.59
CA ALA A 210 -1.49 5.83 -9.25
C ALA A 210 -2.28 6.70 -8.25
N MET A 211 -2.85 6.07 -7.21
CA MET A 211 -3.55 6.79 -6.14
C MET A 211 -2.62 7.78 -5.42
N ASN A 212 -1.42 7.34 -5.02
CA ASN A 212 -0.45 8.20 -4.36
C ASN A 212 0.03 9.33 -5.29
N ALA A 213 0.36 9.01 -6.54
CA ALA A 213 0.76 10.00 -7.54
C ALA A 213 -0.31 11.09 -7.70
N PHE A 214 -1.57 10.70 -7.89
CA PHE A 214 -2.68 11.62 -8.09
C PHE A 214 -2.92 12.50 -6.85
N VAL A 215 -3.00 11.90 -5.66
CA VAL A 215 -3.23 12.63 -4.41
C VAL A 215 -2.08 13.59 -4.10
N HIS A 216 -0.84 13.20 -4.33
CA HIS A 216 0.32 14.04 -4.05
C HIS A 216 0.40 15.23 -5.01
N VAL A 217 0.16 15.03 -6.31
CA VAL A 217 0.11 16.14 -7.29
C VAL A 217 -1.06 17.09 -6.99
N ASN A 218 -2.23 16.54 -6.64
CA ASN A 218 -3.40 17.32 -6.23
C ASN A 218 -3.12 18.23 -5.02
N ARG A 219 -2.17 17.84 -4.15
CA ARG A 219 -1.81 18.59 -2.94
C ARG A 219 -0.76 19.68 -3.14
N ILE A 220 -0.13 19.78 -4.30
CA ILE A 220 0.90 20.79 -4.55
C ILE A 220 0.31 22.20 -4.36
N GLY A 221 0.91 22.99 -3.45
CA GLY A 221 0.49 24.37 -3.17
C GLY A 221 -0.83 24.50 -2.41
N ILE A 222 -1.41 23.40 -1.92
CA ILE A 222 -2.65 23.44 -1.12
C ILE A 222 -2.31 23.27 0.37
N GLU A 223 -2.62 24.29 1.15
CA GLU A 223 -2.59 24.21 2.60
C GLU A 223 -3.88 23.59 3.11
N ILE A 224 -3.75 22.40 3.74
CA ILE A 224 -4.90 21.65 4.23
C ILE A 224 -5.16 22.05 5.67
N GLN A 225 -6.28 22.73 5.91
CA GLN A 225 -6.72 23.04 7.27
C GLN A 225 -7.17 21.76 7.98
N PRO A 226 -6.65 21.49 9.19
CA PRO A 226 -7.07 20.34 9.97
C PRO A 226 -8.55 20.46 10.36
N SER A 227 -9.34 19.42 10.09
CA SER A 227 -10.74 19.31 10.47
C SER A 227 -11.01 17.91 10.97
N LEU A 228 -11.58 17.79 12.18
CA LEU A 228 -11.90 16.50 12.77
C LEU A 228 -12.91 15.72 11.90
N LEU A 229 -13.90 16.42 11.35
CA LEU A 229 -14.89 15.80 10.46
C LEU A 229 -14.22 15.22 9.20
N ARG A 230 -13.30 15.98 8.57
CA ARG A 230 -12.56 15.52 7.41
C ARG A 230 -11.63 14.36 7.76
N ALA A 231 -10.97 14.40 8.91
CA ALA A 231 -10.14 13.31 9.39
C ALA A 231 -10.97 12.03 9.61
N ALA A 232 -12.13 12.13 10.24
CA ALA A 232 -13.04 11.01 10.43
C ALA A 232 -13.58 10.46 9.09
N ALA A 233 -14.00 11.34 8.17
CA ALA A 233 -14.44 10.95 6.83
C ALA A 233 -13.33 10.19 6.07
N LEU A 234 -12.09 10.68 6.14
CA LEU A 234 -10.93 10.02 5.54
C LEU A 234 -10.69 8.65 6.17
N ALA A 235 -10.70 8.55 7.50
CA ALA A 235 -10.43 7.31 8.21
C ALA A 235 -11.35 6.17 7.76
N PHE A 236 -12.63 6.45 7.55
CA PHE A 236 -13.66 5.45 7.26
C PHE A 236 -14.05 5.35 5.78
N ALA A 237 -13.53 6.22 4.92
CA ALA A 237 -13.78 6.18 3.47
C ALA A 237 -13.53 4.80 2.82
N PRO A 238 -12.55 3.97 3.25
CA PRO A 238 -12.35 2.65 2.63
C PRO A 238 -13.38 1.58 2.98
N ILE A 239 -14.32 1.81 3.90
CA ILE A 239 -15.28 0.77 4.33
C ILE A 239 -16.06 0.14 3.15
N PRO A 240 -16.64 0.90 2.20
CA PRO A 240 -17.32 0.29 1.04
C PRO A 240 -16.39 -0.60 0.22
N LEU A 241 -15.12 -0.22 0.11
CA LEU A 241 -14.10 -0.99 -0.60
C LEU A 241 -13.72 -2.28 0.16
N CYS A 242 -13.72 -2.26 1.49
CA CYS A 242 -13.52 -3.46 2.31
C CYS A 242 -14.65 -4.48 2.08
N ILE A 243 -15.90 -4.02 1.98
CA ILE A 243 -17.05 -4.87 1.67
C ILE A 243 -16.88 -5.49 0.27
N TYR A 244 -16.50 -4.68 -0.72
CA TYR A 244 -16.21 -5.15 -2.07
C TYR A 244 -15.09 -6.21 -2.08
N GLY A 245 -13.97 -5.96 -1.41
CA GLY A 245 -12.85 -6.90 -1.29
C GLY A 245 -13.27 -8.22 -0.63
N ALA A 246 -14.07 -8.17 0.43
CA ALA A 246 -14.59 -9.35 1.11
C ALA A 246 -15.51 -10.19 0.21
N ILE A 247 -16.36 -9.54 -0.61
CA ILE A 247 -17.22 -10.23 -1.59
C ILE A 247 -16.38 -10.95 -2.64
N LEU A 248 -15.35 -10.29 -3.18
CA LEU A 248 -14.43 -10.91 -4.16
C LEU A 248 -13.75 -12.15 -3.58
N LEU A 249 -13.25 -12.06 -2.36
CA LEU A 249 -12.56 -13.15 -1.68
C LEU A 249 -13.51 -14.35 -1.47
N ARG A 250 -14.74 -14.11 -1.02
CA ARG A 250 -15.76 -15.17 -0.84
C ARG A 250 -16.11 -15.85 -2.16
N LYS A 251 -16.25 -15.10 -3.27
CA LYS A 251 -16.51 -15.67 -4.60
C LYS A 251 -15.39 -16.59 -5.05
N GLN A 252 -14.13 -16.19 -4.82
CA GLN A 252 -12.97 -17.02 -5.18
C GLN A 252 -12.93 -18.33 -4.37
N GLN A 253 -13.21 -18.27 -3.07
CA GLN A 253 -13.23 -19.46 -2.23
C GLN A 253 -14.30 -20.48 -2.67
N ARG A 254 -15.48 -20.04 -3.10
CA ARG A 254 -16.55 -20.91 -3.61
C ARG A 254 -16.16 -21.65 -4.90
N VAL A 255 -15.46 -20.96 -5.82
CA VAL A 255 -14.99 -21.56 -7.08
C VAL A 255 -13.90 -22.62 -6.85
N ALA A 256 -13.14 -22.50 -5.76
CA ALA A 256 -12.07 -23.46 -5.44
C ALA A 256 -12.57 -24.75 -4.75
N VAL A 257 -13.83 -24.79 -4.32
CA VAL A 257 -14.45 -25.91 -3.58
C VAL A 257 -15.46 -26.68 -4.44
N GLY A 258 -16.00 -26.08 -5.50
CA GLY A 258 -16.87 -26.72 -6.50
C GLY A 258 -16.09 -27.18 -7.72
#